data_d18acbf0d05ffde88be67dbb3517c926
#
_entry.id   d18acbf0d05ffde88be67dbb3517c926
#
_cell.length_a   1.000
_cell.length_b   1.000
_cell.length_c   1.000
_cell.angle_alpha   90.00
_cell.angle_beta   90.00
_cell.angle_gamma   90.00
#
_symmetry.space_group_name_H-M   'P 1'
#
loop_
_entity.id
_entity.type
_entity.pdbx_description
1 polymer ?
#
loop_
_entity_poly.entity_id
_entity_poly.type
_entity_poly.pdbx_seq_one_letter_code
_entity_poly.pdbx_strand_id
1 'polypeptide(L)'
;GARIQYLTHSICSHAAIYVGEMPGRERAFIEVDLREGVRAVGVDAYAGLHCRICRPVGMTAVEIEALVSFVTQRIGYRYDLKNVFDLARYLLPFAPVPSHLRRRMIALGSGDPTRAICSTLIAQAFESVRYPILPIIERVPSGDPLHPDCIEEILHVRSYTLYVPRDFDVSPYFAIVKPTLASGFDFRRLAWDDSLTLPGA
;
A
#
# COMPACT_ATOMS: atom_id res chain seq x y z
N GLY A 1 -12.70 10.10 7.22
CA GLY A 1 -12.21 10.11 5.85
C GLY A 1 -11.52 11.40 5.42
N ALA A 2 -12.23 12.55 5.36
CA ALA A 2 -11.71 13.78 4.72
C ALA A 2 -10.44 14.39 5.34
N ARG A 3 -10.28 14.34 6.67
CA ARG A 3 -9.06 14.87 7.34
C ARG A 3 -7.78 14.11 6.99
N ILE A 4 -7.91 12.85 6.64
CA ILE A 4 -6.79 11.97 6.34
C ILE A 4 -6.32 12.16 4.90
N GLN A 5 -7.22 12.40 3.98
CA GLN A 5 -6.91 12.74 2.59
C GLN A 5 -6.07 14.02 2.51
N TYR A 6 -6.35 14.99 3.37
CA TYR A 6 -5.61 16.25 3.46
C TYR A 6 -4.15 16.04 3.92
N LEU A 7 -3.91 15.18 4.93
CA LEU A 7 -2.57 14.98 5.49
C LEU A 7 -1.63 14.13 4.64
N THR A 8 -2.17 13.20 3.84
CA THR A 8 -1.35 12.26 3.05
C THR A 8 -1.34 12.57 1.56
N HIS A 9 -2.14 13.54 1.11
CA HIS A 9 -2.39 13.81 -0.31
C HIS A 9 -2.70 12.52 -1.11
N SER A 10 -3.31 11.53 -0.46
CA SER A 10 -3.63 10.24 -1.04
C SER A 10 -5.11 9.92 -0.87
N ILE A 11 -5.72 9.49 -1.97
CA ILE A 11 -7.10 8.99 -1.99
C ILE A 11 -7.20 7.55 -1.47
N CYS A 12 -6.08 6.82 -1.40
CA CYS A 12 -6.04 5.43 -0.96
C CYS A 12 -6.11 5.35 0.57
N SER A 13 -7.16 4.72 1.10
CA SER A 13 -7.44 4.62 2.54
C SER A 13 -7.26 3.23 3.12
N HIS A 14 -7.23 2.21 2.28
CA HIS A 14 -7.17 0.82 2.66
C HIS A 14 -6.42 0.02 1.61
N ALA A 15 -5.87 -1.14 2.00
CA ALA A 15 -5.24 -2.09 1.11
C ALA A 15 -5.68 -3.51 1.48
N ALA A 16 -5.87 -4.33 0.47
CA ALA A 16 -6.18 -5.74 0.59
C ALA A 16 -5.43 -6.53 -0.47
N ILE A 17 -5.15 -7.79 -0.21
CA ILE A 17 -4.47 -8.67 -1.16
C ILE A 17 -5.44 -9.71 -1.70
N TYR A 18 -5.50 -9.83 -3.01
CA TYR A 18 -6.28 -10.87 -3.69
C TYR A 18 -5.55 -12.21 -3.58
N VAL A 19 -6.25 -13.24 -3.13
CA VAL A 19 -5.67 -14.57 -2.91
C VAL A 19 -6.32 -15.68 -3.75
N GLY A 20 -7.23 -15.32 -4.65
CA GLY A 20 -7.92 -16.29 -5.48
C GLY A 20 -9.15 -16.88 -4.81
N GLU A 21 -9.36 -18.18 -5.01
CA GLU A 21 -10.49 -18.92 -4.45
C GLU A 21 -10.16 -19.41 -3.04
N MET A 22 -11.13 -19.30 -2.15
CA MET A 22 -11.10 -19.85 -0.80
C MET A 22 -12.42 -20.56 -0.47
N PRO A 23 -12.46 -21.47 0.52
CA PRO A 23 -13.69 -22.11 0.94
C PRO A 23 -14.83 -21.11 1.18
N GLY A 24 -15.90 -21.24 0.39
CA GLY A 24 -17.07 -20.35 0.45
C GLY A 24 -16.90 -18.97 -0.19
N ARG A 25 -15.80 -18.72 -0.90
CA ARG A 25 -15.54 -17.44 -1.61
C ARG A 25 -14.78 -17.68 -2.91
N GLU A 26 -15.41 -17.46 -4.05
CA GLU A 26 -14.77 -17.59 -5.38
C GLU A 26 -13.68 -16.53 -5.63
N ARG A 27 -13.81 -15.35 -5.03
CA ARG A 27 -12.88 -14.22 -5.16
C ARG A 27 -12.59 -13.67 -3.79
N ALA A 28 -11.58 -14.23 -3.15
CA ALA A 28 -11.21 -13.87 -1.80
C ALA A 28 -10.11 -12.83 -1.77
N PHE A 29 -10.24 -11.91 -0.84
CA PHE A 29 -9.23 -10.94 -0.47
C PHE A 29 -8.91 -11.10 1.01
N ILE A 30 -7.65 -10.89 1.38
CA ILE A 30 -7.23 -10.81 2.77
C ILE A 30 -6.92 -9.35 3.09
N GLU A 31 -7.52 -8.88 4.17
CA GLU A 31 -7.35 -7.53 4.69
C GLU A 31 -7.17 -7.56 6.20
N VAL A 32 -6.80 -6.42 6.76
CA VAL A 32 -6.76 -6.25 8.21
C VAL A 32 -7.84 -5.26 8.63
N ASP A 33 -8.72 -5.73 9.49
CA ASP A 33 -9.73 -4.92 10.18
C ASP A 33 -9.27 -4.62 11.61
N LEU A 34 -9.60 -3.43 12.12
CA LEU A 34 -9.20 -3.02 13.46
C LEU A 34 -9.84 -3.84 14.58
N ARG A 35 -11.04 -4.36 14.36
CA ARG A 35 -11.78 -5.11 15.35
C ARG A 35 -11.58 -6.61 15.22
N GLU A 36 -11.61 -7.09 13.98
CA GLU A 36 -11.58 -8.51 13.67
C GLU A 36 -10.15 -9.03 13.41
N GLY A 37 -9.19 -8.14 13.16
CA GLY A 37 -7.84 -8.51 12.79
C GLY A 37 -7.73 -8.90 11.31
N VAL A 38 -6.87 -9.88 11.02
CA VAL A 38 -6.68 -10.40 9.66
C VAL A 38 -7.87 -11.29 9.29
N ARG A 39 -8.58 -10.92 8.23
CA ARG A 39 -9.77 -11.64 7.78
C ARG A 39 -9.83 -11.80 6.28
N ALA A 40 -10.59 -12.79 5.83
CA ALA A 40 -10.91 -12.97 4.42
C ALA A 40 -12.28 -12.35 4.11
N VAL A 41 -12.34 -11.56 3.03
CA VAL A 41 -13.56 -10.94 2.52
C VAL A 41 -13.75 -11.26 1.05
N GLY A 42 -14.99 -11.20 0.55
CA GLY A 42 -15.30 -11.33 -0.86
C GLY A 42 -15.13 -10.01 -1.61
N VAL A 43 -15.15 -10.07 -2.94
CA VAL A 43 -15.09 -8.88 -3.81
C VAL A 43 -16.20 -7.87 -3.52
N ASP A 44 -17.34 -8.35 -3.05
CA ASP A 44 -18.51 -7.51 -2.75
C ASP A 44 -18.25 -6.51 -1.62
N ALA A 45 -17.27 -6.79 -0.74
CA ALA A 45 -16.86 -5.85 0.30
C ALA A 45 -16.33 -4.51 -0.27
N TYR A 46 -15.92 -4.52 -1.54
CA TYR A 46 -15.37 -3.35 -2.24
C TYR A 46 -16.32 -2.77 -3.28
N ALA A 47 -17.56 -3.29 -3.37
CA ALA A 47 -18.55 -2.78 -4.31
C ALA A 47 -18.84 -1.29 -4.06
N GLY A 48 -18.83 -0.50 -5.12
CA GLY A 48 -19.04 0.96 -5.03
C GLY A 48 -17.85 1.77 -4.50
N LEU A 49 -16.72 1.13 -4.19
CA LEU A 49 -15.50 1.83 -3.80
C LEU A 49 -14.60 2.09 -5.02
N HIS A 50 -13.92 3.23 -5.01
CA HIS A 50 -12.86 3.49 -5.97
C HIS A 50 -11.62 2.67 -5.62
N CYS A 51 -11.38 1.58 -6.36
CA CYS A 51 -10.26 0.68 -6.15
C CYS A 51 -9.19 0.86 -7.22
N ARG A 52 -7.93 0.67 -6.82
CA ARG A 52 -6.79 0.48 -7.71
C ARG A 52 -6.26 -0.92 -7.54
N ILE A 53 -6.00 -1.59 -8.66
CA ILE A 53 -5.39 -2.91 -8.67
C ILE A 53 -3.91 -2.72 -9.01
N CYS A 54 -3.05 -3.01 -8.04
CA CYS A 54 -1.60 -3.00 -8.19
C CYS A 54 -1.12 -4.44 -8.34
N ARG A 55 -0.60 -4.79 -9.52
CA ARG A 55 -0.15 -6.15 -9.84
C ARG A 55 1.37 -6.19 -9.78
N PRO A 56 1.99 -7.03 -8.92
CA PRO A 56 3.44 -7.18 -8.92
C PRO A 56 3.92 -7.73 -10.26
N VAL A 57 5.05 -7.19 -10.73
CA VAL A 57 5.63 -7.55 -12.04
C VAL A 57 6.75 -8.55 -11.84
N GLY A 58 6.80 -9.59 -12.69
CA GLY A 58 7.92 -10.53 -12.73
C GLY A 58 7.95 -11.61 -11.63
N MET A 59 6.91 -11.70 -10.79
CA MET A 59 6.81 -12.78 -9.81
C MET A 59 6.49 -14.12 -10.49
N THR A 60 7.17 -15.15 -10.03
CA THR A 60 6.90 -16.53 -10.41
C THR A 60 5.67 -17.09 -9.70
N ALA A 61 5.10 -18.18 -10.23
CA ALA A 61 3.97 -18.86 -9.58
C ALA A 61 4.31 -19.35 -8.17
N VAL A 62 5.53 -19.80 -7.93
CA VAL A 62 6.01 -20.26 -6.62
C VAL A 62 6.07 -19.10 -5.62
N GLU A 63 6.57 -17.95 -6.03
CA GLU A 63 6.60 -16.75 -5.16
C GLU A 63 5.21 -16.24 -4.84
N ILE A 64 4.29 -16.26 -5.82
CA ILE A 64 2.88 -15.89 -5.61
C ILE A 64 2.23 -16.85 -4.61
N GLU A 65 2.45 -18.17 -4.75
CA GLU A 65 1.92 -19.17 -3.83
C GLU A 65 2.46 -18.99 -2.41
N ALA A 66 3.77 -18.75 -2.28
CA ALA A 66 4.41 -18.45 -0.99
C ALA A 66 3.81 -17.20 -0.33
N LEU A 67 3.60 -16.13 -1.10
CA LEU A 67 3.00 -14.90 -0.63
C LEU A 67 1.55 -15.09 -0.20
N VAL A 68 0.74 -15.81 -0.98
CA VAL A 68 -0.66 -16.14 -0.65
C VAL A 68 -0.71 -17.02 0.61
N SER A 69 0.16 -18.02 0.71
CA SER A 69 0.29 -18.88 1.90
C SER A 69 0.63 -18.06 3.14
N PHE A 70 1.56 -17.10 3.02
CA PHE A 70 1.96 -16.22 4.12
C PHE A 70 0.77 -15.43 4.70
N VAL A 71 -0.07 -14.83 3.86
CA VAL A 71 -1.20 -14.03 4.35
C VAL A 71 -2.36 -14.90 4.83
N THR A 72 -2.61 -16.04 4.18
CA THR A 72 -3.69 -16.98 4.56
C THR A 72 -3.47 -17.59 5.93
N GLN A 73 -2.24 -17.97 6.26
CA GLN A 73 -1.86 -18.51 7.56
C GLN A 73 -2.06 -17.50 8.71
N ARG A 74 -2.20 -16.22 8.40
CA ARG A 74 -2.40 -15.16 9.39
C ARG A 74 -3.86 -14.76 9.60
N ILE A 75 -4.80 -15.41 8.92
CA ILE A 75 -6.23 -15.19 9.18
C ILE A 75 -6.54 -15.48 10.64
N GLY A 76 -7.28 -14.55 11.29
CA GLY A 76 -7.60 -14.60 12.70
C GLY A 76 -6.55 -13.97 13.62
N TYR A 77 -5.37 -13.59 13.11
CA TYR A 77 -4.39 -12.86 13.92
C TYR A 77 -4.93 -11.46 14.22
N ARG A 78 -4.82 -11.07 15.48
CA ARG A 78 -5.18 -9.73 15.95
C ARG A 78 -3.90 -8.92 16.16
N TYR A 79 -3.87 -7.72 15.61
CA TYR A 79 -2.78 -6.80 15.89
C TYR A 79 -2.99 -6.17 17.27
N ASP A 80 -1.89 -6.04 18.02
CA ASP A 80 -1.91 -5.32 19.29
C ASP A 80 -2.06 -3.82 19.02
N LEU A 81 -3.30 -3.35 19.15
CA LEU A 81 -3.66 -1.95 18.93
C LEU A 81 -2.96 -1.01 19.92
N LYS A 82 -2.46 -1.49 21.09
CA LYS A 82 -1.74 -0.64 22.04
C LYS A 82 -0.49 -0.05 21.41
N ASN A 83 0.30 -0.87 20.71
CA ASN A 83 1.49 -0.39 20.01
C ASN A 83 1.14 0.59 18.87
N VAL A 84 0.00 0.41 18.22
CA VAL A 84 -0.49 1.31 17.17
C VAL A 84 -1.01 2.62 17.76
N PHE A 85 -1.69 2.58 18.92
CA PHE A 85 -2.14 3.77 19.64
C PHE A 85 -0.98 4.56 20.25
N ASP A 86 0.03 3.90 20.79
CA ASP A 86 1.22 4.56 21.29
C ASP A 86 1.98 5.27 20.15
N LEU A 87 2.07 4.63 18.99
CA LEU A 87 2.62 5.25 17.80
C LEU A 87 1.77 6.44 17.33
N ALA A 88 0.44 6.32 17.32
CA ALA A 88 -0.47 7.41 16.98
C ALA A 88 -0.38 8.57 17.98
N ARG A 89 -0.12 8.31 19.26
CA ARG A 89 0.08 9.33 20.28
C ARG A 89 1.32 10.17 20.05
N TYR A 90 2.39 9.58 19.49
CA TYR A 90 3.58 10.32 19.04
C TYR A 90 3.32 11.19 17.80
N LEU A 91 2.22 10.93 17.09
CA LEU A 91 1.81 11.67 15.88
C LEU A 91 0.91 12.87 16.19
N LEU A 92 0.55 13.10 17.45
CA LEU A 92 -0.24 14.27 17.83
C LEU A 92 0.58 15.55 17.70
N PRO A 93 -0.01 16.65 17.19
CA PRO A 93 0.70 17.87 16.80
C PRO A 93 1.31 18.69 17.95
N PHE A 94 1.23 18.23 19.19
CA PHE A 94 1.66 18.95 20.39
C PHE A 94 3.03 18.55 20.94
N ALA A 95 3.72 17.57 20.35
CA ALA A 95 5.08 17.24 20.77
C ALA A 95 6.09 18.00 19.91
N PRO A 96 7.11 18.69 20.49
CA PRO A 96 8.20 19.27 19.74
C PRO A 96 9.10 18.17 19.20
N VAL A 97 8.79 17.72 17.97
CA VAL A 97 9.53 16.62 17.34
C VAL A 97 10.65 17.19 16.49
N PRO A 98 11.89 16.70 16.67
CA PRO A 98 13.03 17.09 15.85
C PRO A 98 12.77 16.87 14.36
N SER A 99 13.28 17.77 13.50
CA SER A 99 12.98 17.80 12.07
C SER A 99 13.33 16.50 11.30
N HIS A 100 14.33 15.76 11.76
CA HIS A 100 14.74 14.47 11.18
C HIS A 100 13.75 13.33 11.49
N LEU A 101 13.02 13.43 12.59
CA LEU A 101 11.94 12.49 12.95
C LEU A 101 10.62 12.86 12.28
N ARG A 102 10.42 14.13 11.87
CA ARG A 102 9.20 14.56 11.17
C ARG A 102 8.97 13.79 9.87
N ARG A 103 10.01 13.53 9.07
CA ARG A 103 9.88 12.74 7.83
C ARG A 103 9.50 11.29 8.11
N ARG A 104 10.04 10.68 9.15
CA ARG A 104 9.63 9.35 9.62
C ARG A 104 8.19 9.34 10.13
N MET A 105 7.80 10.38 10.84
CA MET A 105 6.44 10.54 11.36
C MET A 105 5.43 10.88 10.26
N ILE A 106 5.81 11.60 9.22
CA ILE A 106 4.95 11.85 8.05
C ILE A 106 4.73 10.56 7.24
N ALA A 107 5.70 9.68 7.16
CA ALA A 107 5.54 8.34 6.58
C ALA A 107 4.62 7.44 7.42
N LEU A 108 4.65 7.57 8.75
CA LEU A 108 3.74 6.93 9.72
C LEU A 108 2.42 7.71 9.87
N GLY A 109 2.39 8.95 9.39
CA GLY A 109 1.38 9.98 9.66
C GLY A 109 0.09 9.83 8.87
N SER A 110 -0.33 8.60 8.53
CA SER A 110 -1.68 8.42 8.01
C SER A 110 -2.77 8.74 9.04
N GLY A 111 -2.43 8.92 10.32
CA GLY A 111 -3.40 9.23 11.39
C GLY A 111 -4.52 8.21 11.56
N ASP A 112 -4.55 7.18 10.73
CA ASP A 112 -5.51 6.09 10.72
C ASP A 112 -4.76 4.79 10.98
N PRO A 113 -4.93 4.20 12.18
CA PRO A 113 -4.29 2.94 12.53
C PRO A 113 -4.56 1.83 11.53
N THR A 114 -5.76 1.82 10.92
CA THR A 114 -6.16 0.80 9.92
C THR A 114 -5.22 0.81 8.72
N ARG A 115 -4.80 1.99 8.26
CA ARG A 115 -3.93 2.12 7.08
C ARG A 115 -2.54 1.55 7.32
N ALA A 116 -1.97 1.87 8.48
CA ALA A 116 -0.66 1.36 8.85
C ALA A 116 -0.68 -0.18 8.99
N ILE A 117 -1.79 -0.74 9.47
CA ILE A 117 -1.90 -2.18 9.73
C ILE A 117 -2.13 -2.98 8.44
N CYS A 118 -3.05 -2.56 7.56
CA CYS A 118 -3.32 -3.29 6.33
C CYS A 118 -2.11 -3.30 5.38
N SER A 119 -1.42 -2.17 5.23
CA SER A 119 -0.21 -2.07 4.42
C SER A 119 0.95 -2.87 5.02
N THR A 120 1.05 -2.93 6.35
CA THR A 120 2.08 -3.68 7.06
C THR A 120 1.99 -5.18 6.77
N LEU A 121 0.80 -5.77 6.83
CA LEU A 121 0.62 -7.20 6.51
C LEU A 121 1.06 -7.49 5.07
N ILE A 122 0.61 -6.65 4.13
CA ILE A 122 0.94 -6.82 2.72
C ILE A 122 2.45 -6.65 2.49
N ALA A 123 3.06 -5.63 3.12
CA ALA A 123 4.50 -5.40 3.02
C ALA A 123 5.31 -6.58 3.60
N GLN A 124 4.90 -7.15 4.74
CA GLN A 124 5.51 -8.36 5.28
C GLN A 124 5.40 -9.56 4.33
N ALA A 125 4.26 -9.69 3.64
CA ALA A 125 4.08 -10.76 2.66
C ALA A 125 5.06 -10.62 1.49
N PHE A 126 5.24 -9.42 0.93
CA PHE A 126 6.22 -9.17 -0.12
C PHE A 126 7.67 -9.30 0.37
N GLU A 127 7.96 -8.87 1.61
CA GLU A 127 9.28 -9.04 2.22
C GLU A 127 9.63 -10.52 2.40
N SER A 128 8.66 -11.38 2.74
CA SER A 128 8.88 -12.83 2.91
C SER A 128 9.40 -13.52 1.65
N VAL A 129 9.09 -12.98 0.49
CA VAL A 129 9.59 -13.44 -0.82
C VAL A 129 10.65 -12.51 -1.41
N ARG A 130 11.16 -11.56 -0.62
CA ARG A 130 12.16 -10.54 -1.01
C ARG A 130 11.74 -9.71 -2.24
N TYR A 131 10.46 -9.50 -2.42
CA TYR A 131 9.96 -8.67 -3.51
C TYR A 131 10.01 -7.18 -3.13
N PRO A 132 10.62 -6.32 -3.95
CA PRO A 132 10.73 -4.89 -3.64
C PRO A 132 9.38 -4.19 -3.81
N ILE A 133 9.00 -3.36 -2.83
CA ILE A 133 7.83 -2.48 -2.96
C ILE A 133 8.30 -1.07 -3.33
N LEU A 134 9.06 -0.45 -2.43
CA LEU A 134 9.63 0.88 -2.61
C LEU A 134 10.93 0.95 -1.79
N PRO A 135 12.01 0.28 -2.27
CA PRO A 135 13.27 0.21 -1.55
C PRO A 135 13.95 1.58 -1.48
N ILE A 136 14.85 1.72 -0.52
CA ILE A 136 15.80 2.82 -0.52
C ILE A 136 16.92 2.45 -1.47
N ILE A 137 17.17 3.29 -2.47
CA ILE A 137 18.22 3.05 -3.48
C ILE A 137 19.46 3.81 -3.06
N GLU A 138 20.56 3.08 -2.85
CA GLU A 138 21.89 3.63 -2.69
C GLU A 138 22.65 3.45 -3.99
N ARG A 139 23.31 4.50 -4.46
CA ARG A 139 24.15 4.48 -5.65
C ARG A 139 25.61 4.51 -5.24
N VAL A 140 26.33 3.47 -5.58
CA VAL A 140 27.76 3.33 -5.31
C VAL A 140 28.55 3.21 -6.61
N PRO A 141 29.79 3.70 -6.67
CA PRO A 141 30.66 3.42 -7.80
C PRO A 141 30.84 1.92 -7.98
N SER A 142 30.79 1.45 -9.23
CA SER A 142 31.08 0.06 -9.52
C SER A 142 32.52 -0.25 -9.12
N GLY A 143 32.73 -1.35 -8.41
CA GLY A 143 34.07 -1.84 -8.11
C GLY A 143 34.77 -2.52 -9.31
N ASP A 144 34.13 -2.52 -10.49
CA ASP A 144 34.70 -3.16 -11.69
C ASP A 144 35.82 -2.29 -12.29
N PRO A 145 37.07 -2.79 -12.29
CA PRO A 145 38.20 -2.06 -12.87
C PRO A 145 38.06 -1.80 -14.39
N LEU A 146 37.26 -2.59 -15.10
CA LEU A 146 37.01 -2.44 -16.55
C LEU A 146 35.96 -1.35 -16.84
N HIS A 147 35.13 -1.00 -15.86
CA HIS A 147 34.06 -0.02 -15.99
C HIS A 147 34.00 0.91 -14.78
N PRO A 148 35.06 1.72 -14.55
CA PRO A 148 35.19 2.54 -13.33
C PRO A 148 34.11 3.65 -13.22
N ASP A 149 33.50 4.05 -14.34
CA ASP A 149 32.45 5.06 -14.37
C ASP A 149 31.02 4.48 -14.18
N CYS A 150 30.92 3.17 -14.06
CA CYS A 150 29.62 2.54 -13.81
C CYS A 150 29.19 2.75 -12.37
N ILE A 151 27.88 2.97 -12.19
CA ILE A 151 27.23 3.10 -10.88
C ILE A 151 26.37 1.85 -10.65
N GLU A 152 26.55 1.22 -9.51
CA GLU A 152 25.71 0.14 -9.03
C GLU A 152 24.63 0.68 -8.11
N GLU A 153 23.42 0.16 -8.26
CA GLU A 153 22.30 0.46 -7.36
C GLU A 153 22.11 -0.67 -6.36
N ILE A 154 22.28 -0.34 -5.09
CA ILE A 154 22.03 -1.27 -3.99
C ILE A 154 20.63 -0.96 -3.44
N LEU A 155 19.76 -1.96 -3.43
CA LEU A 155 18.41 -1.85 -2.92
C LEU A 155 18.39 -2.23 -1.44
N HIS A 156 18.11 -1.28 -0.57
CA HIS A 156 17.94 -1.52 0.86
C HIS A 156 16.46 -1.75 1.17
N VAL A 157 16.18 -2.81 1.91
CA VAL A 157 14.83 -3.13 2.38
C VAL A 157 14.35 -2.02 3.32
N ARG A 158 13.20 -1.44 3.01
CA ARG A 158 12.52 -0.50 3.89
C ARG A 158 11.70 -1.28 4.90
N SER A 159 11.70 -0.85 6.17
CA SER A 159 10.86 -1.49 7.20
C SER A 159 9.39 -1.56 6.77
N TYR A 160 8.78 -2.73 6.88
CA TYR A 160 7.37 -2.98 6.54
C TYR A 160 6.39 -2.06 7.28
N THR A 161 6.78 -1.56 8.46
CA THR A 161 5.96 -0.63 9.25
C THR A 161 5.84 0.76 8.64
N LEU A 162 6.65 1.07 7.64
CA LEU A 162 6.69 2.39 6.99
C LEU A 162 5.90 2.44 5.68
N TYR A 163 5.29 1.33 5.25
CA TYR A 163 4.49 1.32 4.03
C TYR A 163 3.06 1.76 4.28
N VAL A 164 2.54 2.52 3.32
CA VAL A 164 1.13 2.96 3.26
C VAL A 164 0.52 2.49 1.94
N PRO A 165 -0.82 2.41 1.80
CA PRO A 165 -1.47 1.91 0.58
C PRO A 165 -1.00 2.59 -0.70
N ARG A 166 -0.66 3.87 -0.66
CA ARG A 166 -0.14 4.63 -1.80
C ARG A 166 1.21 4.09 -2.31
N ASP A 167 2.04 3.53 -1.44
CA ASP A 167 3.38 3.09 -1.82
C ASP A 167 3.33 1.97 -2.89
N PHE A 168 2.28 1.17 -2.88
CA PHE A 168 2.04 0.15 -3.92
C PHE A 168 1.62 0.78 -5.26
N ASP A 169 0.86 1.89 -5.21
CA ASP A 169 0.40 2.61 -6.40
C ASP A 169 1.52 3.37 -7.11
N VAL A 170 2.50 3.89 -6.36
CA VAL A 170 3.62 4.66 -6.92
C VAL A 170 4.88 3.82 -7.16
N SER A 171 4.88 2.56 -6.73
CA SER A 171 6.00 1.65 -6.89
C SER A 171 6.25 1.30 -8.35
N PRO A 172 7.50 1.37 -8.84
CA PRO A 172 7.85 0.96 -10.19
C PRO A 172 7.76 -0.57 -10.40
N TYR A 173 7.68 -1.33 -9.32
CA TYR A 173 7.60 -2.80 -9.35
C TYR A 173 6.17 -3.33 -9.48
N PHE A 174 5.17 -2.43 -9.50
CA PHE A 174 3.77 -2.80 -9.67
C PHE A 174 3.16 -2.17 -10.91
N ALA A 175 2.54 -2.99 -11.73
CA ALA A 175 1.70 -2.51 -12.82
C ALA A 175 0.32 -2.12 -12.28
N ILE A 176 -0.15 -0.92 -12.64
CA ILE A 176 -1.50 -0.47 -12.31
C ILE A 176 -2.46 -0.99 -13.37
N VAL A 177 -3.38 -1.86 -12.95
CA VAL A 177 -4.44 -2.36 -13.83
C VAL A 177 -5.53 -1.29 -13.90
N LYS A 178 -5.70 -0.71 -15.08
CA LYS A 178 -6.77 0.26 -15.36
C LYS A 178 -7.93 -0.46 -16.05
N PRO A 179 -9.18 -0.11 -15.73
CA PRO A 179 -10.31 -0.59 -16.52
C PRO A 179 -10.16 -0.11 -17.96
N THR A 180 -10.44 -1.00 -18.90
CA THR A 180 -10.49 -0.64 -20.32
C THR A 180 -11.74 0.19 -20.57
N LEU A 181 -11.60 1.34 -21.22
CA LEU A 181 -12.73 2.11 -21.66
C LEU A 181 -13.53 1.31 -22.70
N ALA A 182 -14.83 1.44 -22.66
CA ALA A 182 -15.70 0.80 -23.64
C ALA A 182 -15.34 1.26 -25.06
N SER A 183 -15.43 0.34 -26.03
CA SER A 183 -15.28 0.71 -27.45
C SER A 183 -16.30 1.80 -27.81
N GLY A 184 -15.83 2.89 -28.42
CA GLY A 184 -16.68 4.03 -28.75
C GLY A 184 -16.88 5.03 -27.61
N PHE A 185 -16.07 4.96 -26.53
CA PHE A 185 -16.08 5.99 -25.49
C PHE A 185 -15.79 7.36 -26.10
N ASP A 186 -16.68 8.32 -25.83
CA ASP A 186 -16.55 9.72 -26.23
C ASP A 186 -16.69 10.60 -24.98
N PHE A 187 -15.62 11.27 -24.58
CA PHE A 187 -15.62 12.15 -23.41
C PHE A 187 -16.58 13.34 -23.54
N ARG A 188 -16.94 13.75 -24.76
CA ARG A 188 -17.89 14.85 -25.01
C ARG A 188 -19.33 14.50 -24.64
N ARG A 189 -19.61 13.21 -24.45
CA ARG A 189 -20.92 12.71 -24.01
C ARG A 189 -21.04 12.61 -22.48
N LEU A 190 -19.97 12.94 -21.74
CA LEU A 190 -20.02 13.01 -20.29
C LEU A 190 -20.86 14.21 -19.85
N ALA A 191 -21.73 13.99 -18.87
CA ALA A 191 -22.41 15.09 -18.18
C ALA A 191 -21.46 15.69 -17.14
N TRP A 192 -21.26 16.98 -17.21
CA TRP A 192 -20.46 17.73 -16.22
C TRP A 192 -21.40 18.48 -15.28
N ASP A 193 -21.15 18.38 -13.98
CA ASP A 193 -21.83 19.20 -12.98
C ASP A 193 -20.93 20.40 -12.63
N ASP A 194 -21.22 21.53 -13.22
CA ASP A 194 -20.48 22.79 -13.02
C ASP A 194 -20.92 23.52 -11.74
N SER A 195 -21.89 22.98 -10.98
CA SER A 195 -22.38 23.60 -9.74
C SER A 195 -21.40 23.48 -8.57
N LEU A 196 -20.41 22.60 -8.63
CA LEU A 196 -19.35 22.44 -7.65
C LEU A 196 -18.13 23.29 -8.02
N THR A 197 -18.20 24.59 -7.79
CA THR A 197 -17.00 25.43 -7.68
C THR A 197 -16.19 24.95 -6.49
N LEU A 198 -15.08 24.26 -6.74
CA LEU A 198 -14.12 23.93 -5.69
C LEU A 198 -13.64 25.25 -5.08
N PRO A 199 -13.70 25.44 -3.75
CA PRO A 199 -13.14 26.64 -3.12
C PRO A 199 -11.62 26.62 -3.31
N GLY A 200 -11.10 27.56 -4.11
CA GLY A 200 -9.68 27.82 -4.26
C GLY A 200 -9.04 27.25 -5.53
N ALA A 201 -9.45 27.73 -6.69
CA ALA A 201 -8.59 27.78 -7.88
C ALA A 201 -7.87 29.11 -7.93
#